data_6c15f6b8ed61c3b0afba9a5ac137ea73
#
_entry.id   6c15f6b8ed61c3b0afba9a5ac137ea73
#
_cell.length_a   1.000
_cell.length_b   1.000
_cell.length_c   1.000
_cell.angle_alpha   90.00
_cell.angle_beta   90.00
_cell.angle_gamma   90.00
#
_symmetry.space_group_name_H-M   'P 1'
#
loop_
_entity.id
_entity.type
_entity.pdbx_description
1 polymer ?
#
loop_
_entity_poly.entity_id
_entity_poly.type
_entity_poly.pdbx_seq_one_letter_code
_entity_poly.pdbx_strand_id
1 'polypeptide(L)'
;MNHFRVLRSALLPLLALVAAGTSAHAQTVRITDKPAGLVSGTLYVPVVATEPVEKLELYINGVRHSQAMGRTMTVQVNVGYYIRRLRMRAVGLDAQGNVVGEDDVVVNDPRPPFRVRLQGPSAWPESGAVELHANVLRPVEIGIGGVDFYVGEEKVATATAPPFMASVDAAKYPNAVYARVVARGSGAQEANDVLFFGDRAHASTDVTVQQIPVSIAGGNAPLRAEDLTLLDNGVARPIEGLVAAADQPLHVVLLIDYSESMLEELPVVKAAAKQFARALLRPQDRLAVAGFNQKTFWLTGYTNDWNGVAAAVDRVKPIGETHLYDSVVEMLYEIQKTPGRHALVVLTDGVDQGSKFNLDHLIHYARYAGVPVYPVVKNKTLSRWMKLGVGKLQARRLSRVAEDTGATYFIIQSERELGGVYTRIANELRQQYQIVFHSESDIPDQWRSLRVESKAGHNLRSPRGYFP
;
A
#
# COMPACT_ATOMS: atom_id res chain seq x y z
N MET A 1 73.72 41.74 -40.18
CA MET A 1 73.14 41.79 -38.82
C MET A 1 71.68 41.48 -38.93
N ASN A 2 71.37 40.18 -38.87
CA ASN A 2 70.00 39.68 -39.15
C ASN A 2 69.41 39.07 -37.94
N HIS A 3 68.30 39.62 -37.50
CA HIS A 3 67.44 39.03 -36.41
C HIS A 3 66.41 38.09 -37.04
N PHE A 4 66.56 36.81 -36.79
CA PHE A 4 65.53 35.81 -37.04
C PHE A 4 64.47 35.81 -35.90
N ARG A 5 63.23 36.12 -36.24
CA ARG A 5 62.08 35.90 -35.40
C ARG A 5 61.51 34.52 -35.70
N VAL A 6 61.53 33.67 -34.72
CA VAL A 6 60.86 32.34 -34.72
C VAL A 6 59.39 32.53 -34.37
N LEU A 7 58.49 32.25 -35.31
CA LEU A 7 57.05 32.09 -35.05
C LEU A 7 56.81 30.74 -34.37
N ARG A 8 56.28 30.78 -33.16
CA ARG A 8 55.73 29.61 -32.51
C ARG A 8 54.26 29.47 -32.91
N SER A 9 53.95 28.43 -33.69
CA SER A 9 52.61 27.98 -34.02
C SER A 9 51.96 27.34 -32.78
N ALA A 10 50.92 27.94 -32.24
CA ALA A 10 50.12 27.36 -31.23
C ALA A 10 49.10 26.41 -31.90
N LEU A 11 49.26 25.11 -31.70
CA LEU A 11 48.22 24.13 -32.00
C LEU A 11 47.16 24.20 -30.89
N LEU A 12 45.97 24.64 -31.23
CA LEU A 12 44.78 24.44 -30.43
C LEU A 12 44.29 22.99 -30.60
N PRO A 13 44.03 22.27 -29.53
CA PRO A 13 43.36 20.98 -29.67
C PRO A 13 41.88 21.22 -29.98
N LEU A 14 41.43 20.66 -31.08
CA LEU A 14 40.04 20.56 -31.49
C LEU A 14 39.31 19.66 -30.47
N LEU A 15 38.55 20.27 -29.56
CA LEU A 15 37.65 19.53 -28.68
C LEU A 15 36.46 19.03 -29.52
N ALA A 16 36.52 17.76 -29.91
CA ALA A 16 35.36 17.09 -30.50
C ALA A 16 34.28 16.95 -29.44
N LEU A 17 33.27 17.79 -29.56
CA LEU A 17 32.03 17.69 -28.81
C LEU A 17 31.31 16.42 -29.30
N VAL A 18 31.50 15.30 -28.62
CA VAL A 18 30.65 14.11 -28.80
C VAL A 18 29.29 14.48 -28.23
N ALA A 19 28.42 14.94 -29.09
CA ALA A 19 26.99 14.99 -28.79
C ALA A 19 26.54 13.56 -28.59
N ALA A 20 26.41 13.15 -27.32
CA ALA A 20 25.70 11.94 -26.96
C ALA A 20 24.20 12.18 -27.29
N GLY A 21 23.88 11.96 -28.57
CA GLY A 21 22.51 11.80 -29.00
C GLY A 21 21.93 10.60 -28.25
N THR A 22 21.06 10.84 -27.30
CA THR A 22 20.16 9.80 -26.79
C THR A 22 19.24 9.41 -27.94
N SER A 23 19.72 8.50 -28.79
CA SER A 23 18.86 7.77 -29.70
C SER A 23 17.85 7.05 -28.82
N ALA A 24 16.61 7.47 -28.86
CA ALA A 24 15.51 6.66 -28.38
C ALA A 24 15.56 5.37 -29.21
N HIS A 25 16.21 4.33 -28.71
CA HIS A 25 16.21 3.02 -29.31
C HIS A 25 14.75 2.59 -29.34
N ALA A 26 14.19 2.46 -30.54
CA ALA A 26 12.85 1.90 -30.70
C ALA A 26 12.86 0.54 -30.01
N GLN A 27 11.97 0.38 -29.00
CA GLN A 27 11.90 -0.83 -28.21
C GLN A 27 11.58 -2.01 -29.13
N THR A 28 12.50 -2.97 -29.25
CA THR A 28 12.40 -4.10 -30.21
C THR A 28 11.29 -5.09 -29.85
N VAL A 29 10.88 -5.14 -28.56
CA VAL A 29 9.76 -5.95 -28.06
C VAL A 29 8.81 -5.07 -27.27
N ARG A 30 7.50 -5.24 -27.46
CA ARG A 30 6.51 -4.42 -26.79
C ARG A 30 5.25 -5.22 -26.43
N ILE A 31 4.80 -5.11 -25.20
CA ILE A 31 3.44 -5.48 -24.78
C ILE A 31 2.54 -4.29 -25.12
N THR A 32 1.66 -4.45 -26.11
CA THR A 32 0.92 -3.31 -26.70
C THR A 32 -0.27 -2.85 -25.89
N ASP A 33 -0.90 -3.76 -25.15
CA ASP A 33 -2.01 -3.46 -24.25
C ASP A 33 -1.60 -3.83 -22.82
N LYS A 34 -0.98 -2.85 -22.15
CA LYS A 34 -0.54 -3.02 -20.77
C LYS A 34 -1.73 -2.79 -19.83
N PRO A 35 -2.21 -3.85 -19.16
CA PRO A 35 -3.32 -3.69 -18.22
C PRO A 35 -2.91 -2.78 -17.06
N ALA A 36 -3.84 -1.92 -16.65
CA ALA A 36 -3.66 -1.00 -15.54
C ALA A 36 -4.71 -1.27 -14.45
N GLY A 37 -4.35 -0.97 -13.21
CA GLY A 37 -5.26 -1.13 -12.07
C GLY A 37 -5.41 -2.58 -11.60
N LEU A 38 -6.58 -2.86 -11.03
CA LEU A 38 -6.92 -4.18 -10.49
C LEU A 38 -7.37 -5.11 -11.62
N VAL A 39 -6.68 -6.24 -11.78
CA VAL A 39 -6.95 -7.24 -12.81
C VAL A 39 -7.29 -8.58 -12.17
N SER A 40 -8.37 -9.22 -12.66
CA SER A 40 -8.82 -10.54 -12.20
C SER A 40 -9.37 -11.38 -13.37
N GLY A 41 -9.43 -12.69 -13.20
CA GLY A 41 -9.95 -13.62 -14.19
C GLY A 41 -8.97 -13.86 -15.34
N THR A 42 -9.45 -13.73 -16.59
CA THR A 42 -8.65 -14.00 -17.79
C THR A 42 -8.18 -12.70 -18.44
N LEU A 43 -6.90 -12.63 -18.74
CA LEU A 43 -6.23 -11.52 -19.40
C LEU A 43 -5.66 -11.98 -20.74
N TYR A 44 -5.74 -11.13 -21.76
CA TYR A 44 -5.04 -11.32 -23.03
C TYR A 44 -3.85 -10.36 -23.09
N VAL A 45 -2.66 -10.92 -23.35
CA VAL A 45 -1.40 -10.17 -23.38
C VAL A 45 -0.88 -10.17 -24.82
N PRO A 46 -1.14 -9.10 -25.60
CA PRO A 46 -0.61 -8.97 -26.94
C PRO A 46 0.83 -8.47 -26.90
N VAL A 47 1.73 -9.19 -27.58
CA VAL A 47 3.15 -8.86 -27.73
C VAL A 47 3.49 -8.68 -29.19
N VAL A 48 4.17 -7.60 -29.54
CA VAL A 48 4.69 -7.32 -30.86
C VAL A 48 6.19 -7.07 -30.80
N ALA A 49 6.89 -7.40 -31.86
CA ALA A 49 8.31 -7.14 -31.98
C ALA A 49 8.68 -6.66 -33.38
N THR A 50 9.87 -6.07 -33.50
CA THR A 50 10.51 -5.68 -34.76
C THR A 50 11.72 -6.57 -35.04
N GLU A 51 12.34 -6.42 -36.20
CA GLU A 51 13.64 -7.07 -36.48
C GLU A 51 14.67 -6.69 -35.41
N PRO A 52 15.58 -7.60 -35.02
CA PRO A 52 15.82 -8.93 -35.58
C PRO A 52 15.12 -10.10 -34.84
N VAL A 53 13.98 -9.88 -34.18
CA VAL A 53 13.29 -10.92 -33.42
C VAL A 53 12.71 -12.00 -34.32
N GLU A 54 13.01 -13.27 -34.04
CA GLU A 54 12.51 -14.47 -34.70
C GLU A 54 11.59 -15.30 -33.79
N LYS A 55 11.74 -15.16 -32.47
CA LYS A 55 10.97 -15.88 -31.45
C LYS A 55 10.58 -14.97 -30.31
N LEU A 56 9.35 -15.09 -29.83
CA LEU A 56 8.83 -14.42 -28.64
C LEU A 56 8.58 -15.42 -27.52
N GLU A 57 8.92 -15.01 -26.30
CA GLU A 57 8.61 -15.76 -25.08
C GLU A 57 7.93 -14.82 -24.07
N LEU A 58 6.93 -15.33 -23.32
CA LEU A 58 6.29 -14.64 -22.20
C LEU A 58 6.58 -15.38 -20.91
N TYR A 59 7.09 -14.64 -19.92
CA TYR A 59 7.36 -15.11 -18.57
C TYR A 59 6.39 -14.48 -17.58
N ILE A 60 5.93 -15.26 -16.59
CA ILE A 60 5.12 -14.79 -15.47
C ILE A 60 5.88 -15.10 -14.19
N ASN A 61 6.21 -14.07 -13.41
CA ASN A 61 7.02 -14.18 -12.20
C ASN A 61 8.32 -15.01 -12.42
N GLY A 62 8.98 -14.80 -13.56
CA GLY A 62 10.23 -15.48 -13.92
C GLY A 62 10.06 -16.87 -14.53
N VAL A 63 8.86 -17.46 -14.52
CA VAL A 63 8.58 -18.75 -15.14
C VAL A 63 8.07 -18.57 -16.56
N ARG A 64 8.66 -19.27 -17.55
CA ARG A 64 8.18 -19.20 -18.93
C ARG A 64 6.78 -19.80 -19.03
N HIS A 65 5.83 -18.96 -19.44
CA HIS A 65 4.43 -19.32 -19.61
C HIS A 65 4.10 -19.76 -21.04
N SER A 66 4.59 -19.01 -22.04
CA SER A 66 4.28 -19.22 -23.45
C SER A 66 5.44 -18.83 -24.35
N GLN A 67 5.45 -19.38 -25.56
CA GLN A 67 6.39 -19.01 -26.63
C GLN A 67 5.73 -19.11 -28.00
N ALA A 68 6.16 -18.31 -28.96
CA ALA A 68 5.75 -18.36 -30.36
C ALA A 68 6.91 -17.99 -31.29
N MET A 69 6.96 -18.61 -32.46
CA MET A 69 7.83 -18.16 -33.55
C MET A 69 7.22 -16.95 -34.24
N GLY A 70 8.08 -16.02 -34.68
CA GLY A 70 7.68 -14.78 -35.33
C GLY A 70 7.67 -13.58 -34.39
N ARG A 71 7.06 -12.49 -34.87
CA ARG A 71 7.13 -11.15 -34.23
C ARG A 71 5.85 -10.70 -33.55
N THR A 72 4.84 -11.56 -33.54
CA THR A 72 3.56 -11.26 -32.87
C THR A 72 3.04 -12.48 -32.16
N MET A 73 2.53 -12.29 -30.94
CA MET A 73 1.75 -13.31 -30.22
C MET A 73 0.72 -12.65 -29.32
N THR A 74 -0.39 -13.34 -29.10
CA THR A 74 -1.35 -12.97 -28.05
C THR A 74 -1.51 -14.15 -27.12
N VAL A 75 -1.18 -13.94 -25.84
CA VAL A 75 -1.20 -15.01 -24.82
C VAL A 75 -2.40 -14.81 -23.91
N GLN A 76 -3.19 -15.86 -23.73
CA GLN A 76 -4.23 -15.90 -22.72
C GLN A 76 -3.62 -16.30 -21.39
N VAL A 77 -3.72 -15.41 -20.40
CA VAL A 77 -3.21 -15.60 -19.04
C VAL A 77 -4.37 -15.63 -18.06
N ASN A 78 -4.55 -16.71 -17.33
CA ASN A 78 -5.52 -16.78 -16.24
C ASN A 78 -4.87 -16.27 -14.97
N VAL A 79 -5.16 -15.03 -14.56
CA VAL A 79 -4.66 -14.43 -13.32
C VAL A 79 -5.50 -14.81 -12.10
N GLY A 80 -6.68 -15.44 -12.33
CA GLY A 80 -7.58 -15.89 -11.26
C GLY A 80 -8.26 -14.74 -10.50
N TYR A 81 -8.88 -15.11 -9.38
CA TYR A 81 -9.58 -14.17 -8.50
C TYR A 81 -8.90 -13.97 -7.14
N TYR A 82 -7.82 -14.71 -6.87
CA TYR A 82 -6.93 -14.44 -5.74
C TYR A 82 -5.91 -13.39 -6.16
N ILE A 83 -6.26 -12.13 -5.91
CA ILE A 83 -5.49 -10.98 -6.36
C ILE A 83 -4.09 -11.01 -5.72
N ARG A 84 -3.08 -10.97 -6.59
CA ARG A 84 -1.66 -10.87 -6.22
C ARG A 84 -0.90 -10.11 -7.29
N ARG A 85 0.23 -9.56 -6.93
CA ARG A 85 1.14 -8.91 -7.87
C ARG A 85 1.70 -9.94 -8.84
N LEU A 86 1.63 -9.65 -10.13
CA LEU A 86 2.23 -10.48 -11.18
C LEU A 86 3.11 -9.62 -12.07
N ARG A 87 4.33 -10.09 -12.33
CA ARG A 87 5.22 -9.53 -13.34
C ARG A 87 5.15 -10.38 -14.60
N MET A 88 4.76 -9.78 -15.70
CA MET A 88 4.76 -10.38 -17.04
C MET A 88 5.90 -9.76 -17.82
N ARG A 89 6.83 -10.58 -18.32
CA ARG A 89 7.99 -10.15 -19.10
C ARG A 89 7.96 -10.83 -20.46
N ALA A 90 7.89 -10.03 -21.53
CA ALA A 90 8.03 -10.50 -22.91
C ALA A 90 9.49 -10.38 -23.32
N VAL A 91 10.03 -11.42 -23.93
CA VAL A 91 11.42 -11.52 -24.39
C VAL A 91 11.43 -11.88 -25.87
N GLY A 92 12.20 -11.17 -26.65
CA GLY A 92 12.46 -11.45 -28.06
C GLY A 92 13.85 -12.04 -28.28
N LEU A 93 13.88 -13.13 -29.02
CA LEU A 93 15.12 -13.85 -29.35
C LEU A 93 15.37 -13.77 -30.86
N ASP A 94 16.64 -13.63 -31.26
CA ASP A 94 17.08 -13.74 -32.66
C ASP A 94 17.14 -15.20 -33.14
N ALA A 95 17.56 -15.42 -34.38
CA ALA A 95 17.73 -16.74 -34.98
C ALA A 95 18.79 -17.61 -34.26
N GLN A 96 19.71 -17.01 -33.53
CA GLN A 96 20.76 -17.66 -32.75
C GLN A 96 20.33 -17.95 -31.29
N GLY A 97 19.15 -17.45 -30.88
CA GLY A 97 18.62 -17.60 -29.53
C GLY A 97 19.12 -16.54 -28.52
N ASN A 98 19.77 -15.47 -28.99
CA ASN A 98 20.19 -14.37 -28.12
C ASN A 98 19.01 -13.43 -27.83
N VAL A 99 18.95 -12.88 -26.63
CA VAL A 99 17.96 -11.87 -26.27
C VAL A 99 18.30 -10.56 -26.97
N VAL A 100 17.39 -10.07 -27.82
CA VAL A 100 17.54 -8.83 -28.60
C VAL A 100 16.57 -7.74 -28.17
N GLY A 101 15.65 -8.05 -27.27
CA GLY A 101 14.75 -7.06 -26.69
C GLY A 101 13.85 -7.68 -25.65
N GLU A 102 13.33 -6.82 -24.77
CA GLU A 102 12.38 -7.20 -23.74
C GLU A 102 11.45 -6.05 -23.36
N ASP A 103 10.28 -6.39 -22.86
CA ASP A 103 9.34 -5.46 -22.24
C ASP A 103 8.64 -6.14 -21.09
N ASP A 104 8.29 -5.36 -20.05
CA ASP A 104 7.58 -5.89 -18.91
C ASP A 104 6.41 -5.03 -18.45
N VAL A 105 5.48 -5.67 -17.78
CA VAL A 105 4.37 -5.04 -17.09
C VAL A 105 4.14 -5.75 -15.76
N VAL A 106 3.86 -4.96 -14.74
CA VAL A 106 3.43 -5.46 -13.44
C VAL A 106 1.96 -5.13 -13.26
N VAL A 107 1.14 -6.15 -13.01
CA VAL A 107 -0.29 -5.99 -12.71
C VAL A 107 -0.56 -6.22 -11.23
N ASN A 108 -1.63 -5.65 -10.72
CA ASN A 108 -2.06 -5.76 -9.32
C ASN A 108 -0.97 -5.29 -8.33
N ASP A 109 -0.17 -4.30 -8.72
CA ASP A 109 0.78 -3.62 -7.84
C ASP A 109 0.18 -2.26 -7.41
N PRO A 110 -0.40 -2.17 -6.21
CA PRO A 110 -1.02 -0.93 -5.73
C PRO A 110 0.00 0.08 -5.19
N ARG A 111 1.29 -0.28 -5.15
CA ARG A 111 2.32 0.61 -4.61
C ARG A 111 2.35 1.94 -5.34
N PRO A 112 2.45 3.07 -4.59
CA PRO A 112 2.48 4.38 -5.21
C PRO A 112 3.64 4.47 -6.23
N PRO A 113 3.42 5.08 -7.41
CA PRO A 113 4.47 5.25 -8.40
C PRO A 113 5.59 6.19 -7.91
N PHE A 114 5.26 7.15 -7.02
CA PHE A 114 6.22 7.99 -6.31
C PHE A 114 6.43 7.40 -4.92
N ARG A 115 7.62 6.88 -4.66
CA ARG A 115 7.99 6.23 -3.39
C ARG A 115 9.46 6.45 -3.07
N VAL A 116 9.81 6.36 -1.80
CA VAL A 116 11.18 6.44 -1.31
C VAL A 116 11.50 5.19 -0.50
N ARG A 117 12.76 4.76 -0.52
CA ARG A 117 13.28 3.72 0.36
C ARG A 117 14.51 4.25 1.08
N LEU A 118 14.48 4.17 2.40
CA LEU A 118 15.59 4.56 3.26
C LEU A 118 16.51 3.35 3.49
N GLN A 119 17.79 3.59 3.36
CA GLN A 119 18.86 2.63 3.64
C GLN A 119 19.85 3.25 4.62
N GLY A 120 20.38 2.45 5.53
CA GLY A 120 21.35 2.85 6.55
C GLY A 120 21.86 1.63 7.31
N PRO A 121 22.53 1.83 8.44
CA PRO A 121 23.03 0.73 9.24
C PRO A 121 21.87 -0.07 9.87
N SER A 122 22.08 -1.35 10.11
CA SER A 122 21.11 -2.22 10.80
C SER A 122 21.01 -1.93 12.30
N ALA A 123 22.05 -1.34 12.89
CA ALA A 123 22.08 -0.90 14.29
C ALA A 123 22.64 0.52 14.36
N TRP A 124 22.08 1.34 15.30
CA TRP A 124 22.60 2.67 15.54
C TRP A 124 23.88 2.58 16.37
N PRO A 125 25.03 3.13 15.89
CA PRO A 125 26.28 3.06 16.64
C PRO A 125 26.28 4.07 17.82
N GLU A 126 27.09 3.82 18.83
CA GLU A 126 27.23 4.72 19.99
C GLU A 126 27.88 6.06 19.59
N SER A 127 28.74 6.06 18.55
CA SER A 127 29.46 7.25 18.09
C SER A 127 29.88 7.09 16.63
N GLY A 128 30.26 8.20 16.00
CA GLY A 128 30.72 8.26 14.62
C GLY A 128 29.66 8.74 13.64
N ALA A 129 30.02 8.87 12.39
CA ALA A 129 29.13 9.30 11.33
C ALA A 129 28.30 8.12 10.81
N VAL A 130 26.98 8.30 10.78
CA VAL A 130 26.00 7.38 10.17
C VAL A 130 25.56 7.96 8.84
N GLU A 131 25.70 7.19 7.79
CA GLU A 131 25.21 7.55 6.46
C GLU A 131 23.83 6.95 6.22
N LEU A 132 22.87 7.81 5.90
CA LEU A 132 21.52 7.47 5.50
C LEU A 132 21.35 7.77 4.01
N HIS A 133 20.86 6.80 3.26
CA HIS A 133 20.67 6.90 1.80
C HIS A 133 19.18 6.77 1.47
N ALA A 134 18.65 7.68 0.66
CA ALA A 134 17.29 7.61 0.17
C ALA A 134 17.25 7.27 -1.31
N ASN A 135 16.65 6.14 -1.65
CA ASN A 135 16.39 5.76 -3.04
C ASN A 135 14.96 6.17 -3.42
N VAL A 136 14.82 7.23 -4.24
CA VAL A 136 13.53 7.75 -4.70
C VAL A 136 13.17 7.12 -6.03
N LEU A 137 12.10 6.33 -6.05
CA LEU A 137 11.50 5.75 -7.25
C LEU A 137 10.34 6.62 -7.69
N ARG A 138 10.32 7.03 -8.94
CA ARG A 138 9.32 7.96 -9.46
C ARG A 138 9.07 7.78 -10.95
N PRO A 139 7.88 8.11 -11.48
CA PRO A 139 7.67 8.38 -12.89
C PRO A 139 8.58 9.53 -13.38
N VAL A 140 8.95 9.49 -14.64
CA VAL A 140 9.88 10.49 -15.24
C VAL A 140 9.30 11.91 -15.15
N GLU A 141 7.97 12.03 -15.22
CA GLU A 141 7.25 13.29 -15.22
C GLU A 141 7.24 13.99 -13.85
N ILE A 142 7.53 13.25 -12.78
CA ILE A 142 7.53 13.80 -11.42
C ILE A 142 8.96 14.21 -11.06
N GLY A 143 9.21 15.49 -10.98
CA GLY A 143 10.47 16.04 -10.43
C GLY A 143 10.56 15.78 -8.93
N ILE A 144 11.77 15.84 -8.36
CA ILE A 144 11.98 15.75 -6.91
C ILE A 144 12.22 17.17 -6.39
N GLY A 145 11.36 17.62 -5.46
CA GLY A 145 11.48 18.93 -4.81
C GLY A 145 12.44 18.93 -3.62
N GLY A 146 12.69 17.74 -3.03
CA GLY A 146 13.62 17.55 -1.92
C GLY A 146 13.35 16.28 -1.13
N VAL A 147 14.36 15.86 -0.37
CA VAL A 147 14.33 14.68 0.49
C VAL A 147 14.80 15.08 1.89
N ASP A 148 13.92 15.02 2.86
CA ASP A 148 14.20 15.33 4.25
C ASP A 148 14.53 14.06 5.03
N PHE A 149 15.57 14.10 5.84
CA PHE A 149 16.00 13.02 6.72
C PHE A 149 15.76 13.39 8.18
N TYR A 150 15.31 12.42 8.95
CA TYR A 150 15.00 12.55 10.36
C TYR A 150 15.64 11.42 11.15
N VAL A 151 16.05 11.70 12.39
CA VAL A 151 16.36 10.71 13.41
C VAL A 151 15.32 10.87 14.52
N GLY A 152 14.49 9.83 14.73
CA GLY A 152 13.25 10.02 15.46
C GLY A 152 12.38 11.07 14.79
N GLU A 153 11.96 12.08 15.54
CA GLU A 153 11.15 13.19 15.01
C GLU A 153 11.99 14.43 14.63
N GLU A 154 13.30 14.43 14.92
CA GLU A 154 14.16 15.56 14.61
C GLU A 154 14.65 15.52 13.16
N LYS A 155 14.44 16.62 12.45
CA LYS A 155 14.96 16.78 11.09
C LYS A 155 16.47 17.04 11.13
N VAL A 156 17.25 16.13 10.55
CA VAL A 156 18.72 16.18 10.58
C VAL A 156 19.34 16.72 9.28
N ALA A 157 18.66 16.54 8.13
CA ALA A 157 19.17 17.00 6.84
C ALA A 157 18.06 17.17 5.81
N THR A 158 18.36 17.93 4.74
CA THR A 158 17.60 17.99 3.49
C THR A 158 18.56 17.82 2.31
N ALA A 159 18.30 16.86 1.43
CA ALA A 159 19.00 16.72 0.15
C ALA A 159 18.08 17.18 -0.98
N THR A 160 18.58 18.07 -1.84
CA THR A 160 17.81 18.65 -2.98
C THR A 160 18.20 18.07 -4.33
N ALA A 161 19.29 17.29 -4.38
CA ALA A 161 19.80 16.64 -5.59
C ALA A 161 20.36 15.24 -5.26
N PRO A 162 20.33 14.32 -6.22
CA PRO A 162 21.00 13.03 -6.09
C PRO A 162 22.53 13.15 -5.97
N PRO A 163 23.20 12.24 -5.24
CA PRO A 163 22.61 11.20 -4.42
C PRO A 163 21.93 11.77 -3.18
N PHE A 164 20.70 11.29 -2.87
CA PHE A 164 20.00 11.76 -1.68
C PHE A 164 20.56 11.04 -0.44
N MET A 165 21.40 11.74 0.28
CA MET A 165 22.16 11.22 1.42
C MET A 165 22.17 12.21 2.58
N ALA A 166 22.28 11.68 3.79
CA ALA A 166 22.54 12.46 5.00
C ALA A 166 23.62 11.76 5.84
N SER A 167 24.60 12.54 6.32
CA SER A 167 25.57 12.08 7.31
C SER A 167 25.19 12.63 8.68
N VAL A 168 24.97 11.76 9.65
CA VAL A 168 24.48 12.09 11.00
C VAL A 168 25.49 11.64 12.03
N ASP A 169 25.85 12.51 12.94
CA ASP A 169 26.68 12.15 14.09
C ASP A 169 25.85 11.34 15.11
N ALA A 170 26.17 10.06 15.25
CA ALA A 170 25.44 9.15 16.12
C ALA A 170 25.43 9.57 17.58
N ALA A 171 26.51 10.19 18.07
CA ALA A 171 26.63 10.62 19.46
C ALA A 171 25.60 11.68 19.87
N LYS A 172 25.01 12.40 18.91
CA LYS A 172 23.92 13.35 19.16
C LYS A 172 22.58 12.66 19.45
N TYR A 173 22.43 11.41 19.06
CA TYR A 173 21.20 10.64 19.15
C TYR A 173 21.43 9.28 19.82
N PRO A 174 21.93 9.22 21.07
CA PRO A 174 22.38 7.97 21.70
C PRO A 174 21.26 6.92 21.88
N ASN A 175 20.00 7.35 21.83
CA ASN A 175 18.83 6.50 21.97
C ASN A 175 18.01 6.43 20.67
N ALA A 176 18.63 6.61 19.51
CA ALA A 176 17.92 6.52 18.24
C ALA A 176 17.39 5.11 18.02
N VAL A 177 16.08 4.98 17.87
CA VAL A 177 15.38 3.72 17.58
C VAL A 177 15.09 3.59 16.10
N TYR A 178 14.91 4.73 15.41
CA TYR A 178 14.62 4.75 13.98
C TYR A 178 15.13 6.03 13.31
N ALA A 179 15.34 5.95 12.00
CA ALA A 179 15.43 7.09 11.11
C ALA A 179 14.25 7.09 10.14
N ARG A 180 13.85 8.26 9.67
CA ARG A 180 12.77 8.44 8.71
C ARG A 180 13.22 9.33 7.55
N VAL A 181 12.69 9.06 6.37
CA VAL A 181 12.89 9.92 5.20
C VAL A 181 11.53 10.35 4.63
N VAL A 182 11.49 11.60 4.17
CA VAL A 182 10.32 12.16 3.46
C VAL A 182 10.81 12.75 2.14
N ALA A 183 10.40 12.14 1.03
CA ALA A 183 10.66 12.65 -0.31
C ALA A 183 9.43 13.44 -0.80
N ARG A 184 9.65 14.63 -1.34
CA ARG A 184 8.61 15.47 -1.95
C ARG A 184 8.82 15.56 -3.45
N GLY A 185 7.75 15.33 -4.21
CA GLY A 185 7.71 15.57 -5.64
C GLY A 185 7.59 17.06 -5.97
N SER A 186 7.68 17.38 -7.26
CA SER A 186 7.51 18.75 -7.77
C SER A 186 6.07 19.28 -7.68
N GLY A 187 5.11 18.42 -7.32
CA GLY A 187 3.71 18.76 -7.06
C GLY A 187 3.30 18.39 -5.63
N ALA A 188 2.10 17.90 -5.46
CA ALA A 188 1.56 17.49 -4.15
C ALA A 188 2.00 16.07 -3.70
N GLN A 189 2.89 15.43 -4.45
CA GLN A 189 3.33 14.06 -4.15
C GLN A 189 4.30 14.07 -2.97
N GLU A 190 4.04 13.20 -2.01
CA GLU A 190 4.93 12.94 -0.88
C GLU A 190 5.05 11.41 -0.67
N ALA A 191 6.24 10.96 -0.35
CA ALA A 191 6.51 9.58 0.01
C ALA A 191 7.41 9.55 1.25
N ASN A 192 7.19 8.61 2.13
CA ASN A 192 8.01 8.42 3.32
C ASN A 192 8.42 6.95 3.47
N ASP A 193 9.51 6.75 4.21
CA ASP A 193 9.98 5.44 4.64
C ASP A 193 10.66 5.56 6.00
N VAL A 194 10.68 4.48 6.75
CA VAL A 194 11.24 4.42 8.11
C VAL A 194 12.19 3.23 8.20
N LEU A 195 13.39 3.48 8.70
CA LEU A 195 14.40 2.48 9.01
C LEU A 195 14.54 2.38 10.53
N PHE A 196 14.28 1.22 11.10
CA PHE A 196 14.48 0.94 12.51
C PHE A 196 15.86 0.35 12.78
N PHE A 197 16.46 0.70 13.93
CA PHE A 197 17.75 0.22 14.36
C PHE A 197 17.55 -0.84 15.45
N GLY A 198 18.02 -2.06 15.24
CA GLY A 198 17.94 -3.18 16.19
C GLY A 198 19.30 -3.73 16.55
N ASP A 199 19.38 -4.41 17.70
CA ASP A 199 20.62 -4.88 18.34
C ASP A 199 21.18 -6.19 17.71
N ARG A 200 20.79 -6.53 16.49
CA ARG A 200 21.27 -7.75 15.83
C ARG A 200 21.67 -7.51 14.38
N ALA A 201 22.97 -7.40 14.18
CA ALA A 201 23.59 -7.63 12.90
C ALA A 201 23.32 -9.07 12.45
N HIS A 202 22.28 -9.31 11.66
CA HIS A 202 22.17 -10.49 10.83
C HIS A 202 22.48 -10.11 9.39
N ALA A 203 23.67 -10.49 8.96
CA ALA A 203 24.03 -10.56 7.56
C ALA A 203 23.17 -11.63 6.89
N SER A 204 21.99 -11.26 6.38
CA SER A 204 21.30 -12.03 5.36
C SER A 204 20.51 -11.09 4.47
N THR A 205 20.57 -11.36 3.19
CA THR A 205 20.29 -10.47 2.07
C THR A 205 18.79 -10.24 1.77
N ASP A 206 17.87 -10.87 2.52
CA ASP A 206 16.43 -10.88 2.20
C ASP A 206 15.49 -10.73 3.42
N VAL A 207 15.83 -9.85 4.36
CA VAL A 207 14.96 -9.61 5.53
C VAL A 207 13.96 -8.51 5.23
N THR A 208 12.68 -8.84 5.25
CA THR A 208 11.60 -7.87 5.05
C THR A 208 11.12 -7.32 6.39
N VAL A 209 11.22 -6.01 6.58
CA VAL A 209 10.66 -5.33 7.75
C VAL A 209 9.13 -5.27 7.62
N GLN A 210 8.44 -5.72 8.65
CA GLN A 210 6.98 -5.71 8.71
C GLN A 210 6.50 -4.72 9.77
N GLN A 211 5.40 -4.01 9.44
CA GLN A 211 4.71 -3.13 10.37
C GLN A 211 3.27 -3.66 10.56
N ILE A 212 2.96 -4.06 11.79
CA ILE A 212 1.67 -4.69 12.10
C ILE A 212 0.92 -3.85 13.11
N PRO A 213 -0.33 -3.42 12.82
CA PRO A 213 -1.15 -2.69 13.78
C PRO A 213 -1.56 -3.58 14.95
N VAL A 214 -1.46 -3.06 16.16
CA VAL A 214 -1.97 -3.69 17.38
C VAL A 214 -2.71 -2.68 18.24
N SER A 215 -3.83 -3.08 18.84
CA SER A 215 -4.61 -2.27 19.77
C SER A 215 -5.09 -3.10 20.96
N ILE A 216 -5.44 -2.42 22.06
CA ILE A 216 -6.11 -3.05 23.19
C ILE A 216 -7.63 -3.01 22.95
N ALA A 217 -8.27 -4.16 22.97
CA ALA A 217 -9.71 -4.27 22.82
C ALA A 217 -10.44 -3.61 23.98
N GLY A 218 -11.08 -2.46 23.71
CA GLY A 218 -11.89 -1.75 24.72
C GLY A 218 -11.09 -1.01 25.79
N GLY A 219 -9.77 -0.82 25.60
CA GLY A 219 -8.90 -0.15 26.55
C GLY A 219 -7.94 0.86 25.90
N ASN A 220 -7.29 1.67 26.71
CA ASN A 220 -6.33 2.69 26.31
C ASN A 220 -5.04 2.68 27.16
N ALA A 221 -4.72 1.56 27.80
CA ALA A 221 -3.48 1.45 28.55
C ALA A 221 -2.27 1.56 27.60
N PRO A 222 -1.17 2.18 28.04
CA PRO A 222 0.05 2.21 27.22
C PRO A 222 0.60 0.80 27.08
N LEU A 223 0.98 0.42 25.84
CA LEU A 223 1.68 -0.81 25.54
C LEU A 223 3.19 -0.56 25.51
N ARG A 224 3.97 -1.54 25.98
CA ARG A 224 5.41 -1.56 25.87
C ARG A 224 5.83 -2.82 25.11
N ALA A 225 6.91 -2.73 24.35
CA ALA A 225 7.41 -3.87 23.58
C ALA A 225 7.74 -5.09 24.47
N GLU A 226 8.28 -4.83 25.66
CA GLU A 226 8.62 -5.85 26.68
C GLU A 226 7.42 -6.62 27.23
N ASP A 227 6.22 -6.00 27.20
CA ASP A 227 4.96 -6.60 27.66
C ASP A 227 4.28 -7.45 26.58
N LEU A 228 4.86 -7.52 25.39
CA LEU A 228 4.30 -8.23 24.25
C LEU A 228 5.15 -9.46 23.88
N THR A 229 4.48 -10.45 23.34
CA THR A 229 5.10 -11.61 22.65
C THR A 229 4.53 -11.67 21.26
N LEU A 230 5.41 -11.66 20.25
CA LEU A 230 5.06 -11.81 18.85
C LEU A 230 5.40 -13.20 18.37
N LEU A 231 4.42 -13.93 17.82
CA LEU A 231 4.58 -15.25 17.22
C LEU A 231 4.31 -15.15 15.72
N ASP A 232 5.30 -15.51 14.91
CA ASP A 232 5.25 -15.59 13.45
C ASP A 232 5.34 -17.05 13.03
N ASN A 233 4.27 -17.60 12.44
CA ASN A 233 4.10 -19.03 12.21
C ASN A 233 4.40 -19.90 13.46
N GLY A 234 4.00 -19.39 14.64
CA GLY A 234 4.21 -20.08 15.92
C GLY A 234 5.61 -19.91 16.51
N VAL A 235 6.52 -19.24 15.82
CA VAL A 235 7.89 -18.97 16.31
C VAL A 235 7.94 -17.57 16.91
N ALA A 236 8.47 -17.46 18.14
CA ALA A 236 8.64 -16.15 18.79
C ALA A 236 9.66 -15.29 18.03
N ARG A 237 9.29 -14.05 17.76
CA ARG A 237 10.13 -13.05 17.09
C ARG A 237 10.39 -11.86 17.99
N PRO A 238 11.61 -11.29 17.94
CA PRO A 238 11.89 -10.05 18.63
C PRO A 238 11.01 -8.92 18.07
N ILE A 239 10.47 -8.10 18.96
CA ILE A 239 9.83 -6.84 18.60
C ILE A 239 10.93 -5.78 18.59
N GLU A 240 11.25 -5.25 17.42
CA GLU A 240 12.33 -4.27 17.25
C GLU A 240 11.88 -2.86 17.53
N GLY A 241 10.58 -2.60 17.35
CA GLY A 241 9.99 -1.31 17.63
C GLY A 241 8.50 -1.41 17.94
N LEU A 242 8.03 -0.48 18.77
CA LEU A 242 6.62 -0.27 19.07
C LEU A 242 6.34 1.23 18.95
N VAL A 243 5.72 1.64 17.86
CA VAL A 243 5.46 3.05 17.55
C VAL A 243 4.00 3.36 17.83
N ALA A 244 3.74 4.40 18.64
CA ALA A 244 2.38 4.85 18.88
C ALA A 244 1.78 5.44 17.59
N ALA A 245 0.62 4.96 17.21
CA ALA A 245 -0.06 5.38 15.99
C ALA A 245 -0.60 6.83 16.08
N ALA A 246 -0.68 7.39 17.28
CA ALA A 246 -1.11 8.77 17.50
C ALA A 246 -0.22 9.80 16.78
N ASP A 247 1.06 9.48 16.58
CA ASP A 247 2.04 10.38 15.99
C ASP A 247 2.12 10.30 14.44
N GLN A 248 1.39 9.35 13.84
CA GLN A 248 1.37 9.16 12.39
C GLN A 248 0.08 9.67 11.77
N PRO A 249 0.13 10.35 10.59
CA PRO A 249 -1.05 10.67 9.82
C PRO A 249 -1.88 9.43 9.49
N LEU A 250 -3.19 9.55 9.62
CA LEU A 250 -4.13 8.46 9.33
C LEU A 250 -4.97 8.83 8.11
N HIS A 251 -5.00 7.94 7.13
CA HIS A 251 -5.86 8.02 5.96
C HIS A 251 -7.01 7.02 6.10
N VAL A 252 -8.23 7.51 6.21
CA VAL A 252 -9.42 6.66 6.33
C VAL A 252 -10.25 6.78 5.07
N VAL A 253 -10.73 5.66 4.56
CA VAL A 253 -11.79 5.63 3.56
C VAL A 253 -13.08 5.18 4.21
N LEU A 254 -14.13 5.98 4.07
CA LEU A 254 -15.49 5.62 4.40
C LEU A 254 -16.20 5.16 3.13
N LEU A 255 -16.44 3.86 3.02
CA LEU A 255 -17.14 3.23 1.90
C LEU A 255 -18.60 3.03 2.27
N ILE A 256 -19.51 3.70 1.57
CA ILE A 256 -20.93 3.74 1.87
C ILE A 256 -21.73 2.98 0.79
N ASP A 257 -22.60 2.11 1.23
CA ASP A 257 -23.55 1.39 0.39
C ASP A 257 -24.67 2.34 -0.07
N TYR A 258 -24.78 2.50 -1.40
CA TYR A 258 -25.82 3.28 -2.06
C TYR A 258 -26.73 2.40 -2.94
N SER A 259 -26.86 1.12 -2.61
CA SER A 259 -27.84 0.23 -3.27
C SER A 259 -29.27 0.57 -2.86
N GLU A 260 -30.25 0.06 -3.63
CA GLU A 260 -31.68 0.32 -3.37
C GLU A 260 -32.15 -0.16 -2.01
N SER A 261 -31.53 -1.21 -1.45
CA SER A 261 -31.83 -1.72 -0.12
C SER A 261 -31.58 -0.70 0.99
N MET A 262 -30.69 0.29 0.71
CA MET A 262 -30.32 1.36 1.65
C MET A 262 -31.20 2.61 1.58
N LEU A 263 -32.25 2.63 0.73
CA LEU A 263 -33.06 3.82 0.50
C LEU A 263 -33.63 4.43 1.76
N GLU A 264 -34.22 3.61 2.64
CA GLU A 264 -34.81 4.06 3.91
C GLU A 264 -33.75 4.47 4.93
N GLU A 265 -32.56 3.89 4.83
CA GLU A 265 -31.48 4.00 5.78
C GLU A 265 -30.52 5.17 5.47
N LEU A 266 -30.51 5.58 4.21
CA LEU A 266 -29.51 6.54 3.69
C LEU A 266 -29.48 7.88 4.45
N PRO A 267 -30.60 8.51 4.87
CA PRO A 267 -30.55 9.76 5.63
C PRO A 267 -29.73 9.63 6.92
N VAL A 268 -29.85 8.51 7.60
CA VAL A 268 -29.15 8.23 8.84
C VAL A 268 -27.69 7.91 8.62
N VAL A 269 -27.43 7.10 7.59
CA VAL A 269 -26.09 6.80 7.12
C VAL A 269 -25.33 8.09 6.80
N LYS A 270 -25.96 9.02 6.08
CA LYS A 270 -25.40 10.33 5.77
C LYS A 270 -25.11 11.17 7.01
N ALA A 271 -26.05 11.22 7.95
CA ALA A 271 -25.86 11.92 9.23
C ALA A 271 -24.68 11.35 10.02
N ALA A 272 -24.59 10.02 10.08
CA ALA A 272 -23.53 9.31 10.77
C ALA A 272 -22.16 9.48 10.10
N ALA A 273 -22.08 9.44 8.77
CA ALA A 273 -20.86 9.71 8.03
C ALA A 273 -20.32 11.12 8.32
N LYS A 274 -21.21 12.12 8.40
CA LYS A 274 -20.83 13.48 8.78
C LYS A 274 -20.32 13.58 10.21
N GLN A 275 -20.94 12.85 11.14
CA GLN A 275 -20.52 12.79 12.54
C GLN A 275 -19.14 12.10 12.66
N PHE A 276 -18.91 11.04 11.90
CA PHE A 276 -17.64 10.35 11.84
C PHE A 276 -16.52 11.25 11.34
N ALA A 277 -16.76 11.98 10.24
CA ALA A 277 -15.80 12.93 9.72
C ALA A 277 -15.37 13.96 10.77
N ARG A 278 -16.34 14.52 11.52
CA ARG A 278 -16.04 15.45 12.62
C ARG A 278 -15.25 14.82 13.76
N ALA A 279 -15.55 13.58 14.12
CA ALA A 279 -14.90 12.90 15.23
C ALA A 279 -13.49 12.42 14.90
N LEU A 280 -13.25 12.04 13.62
CA LEU A 280 -12.00 11.45 13.17
C LEU A 280 -10.92 12.47 12.85
N LEU A 281 -11.28 13.57 12.16
CA LEU A 281 -10.31 14.45 11.52
C LEU A 281 -9.53 15.32 12.52
N ARG A 282 -8.25 15.00 12.68
CA ARG A 282 -7.22 15.90 13.20
C ARG A 282 -6.56 16.64 12.02
N PRO A 283 -5.80 17.71 12.26
CA PRO A 283 -5.14 18.46 11.16
C PRO A 283 -4.29 17.59 10.22
N GLN A 284 -3.63 16.56 10.76
CA GLN A 284 -2.79 15.63 9.99
C GLN A 284 -3.57 14.48 9.35
N ASP A 285 -4.77 14.13 9.85
CA ASP A 285 -5.56 13.02 9.34
C ASP A 285 -6.31 13.41 8.06
N ARG A 286 -6.63 12.45 7.24
CA ARG A 286 -7.38 12.62 5.99
C ARG A 286 -8.49 11.60 5.90
N LEU A 287 -9.65 12.03 5.44
CA LEU A 287 -10.80 11.18 5.14
C LEU A 287 -11.13 11.29 3.66
N ALA A 288 -11.30 10.17 3.01
CA ALA A 288 -11.93 10.09 1.72
C ALA A 288 -13.28 9.35 1.85
N VAL A 289 -14.24 9.71 1.04
CA VAL A 289 -15.54 9.03 1.01
C VAL A 289 -15.76 8.46 -0.38
N ALA A 290 -16.10 7.19 -0.40
CA ALA A 290 -16.51 6.47 -1.60
C ALA A 290 -17.92 5.90 -1.41
N GLY A 291 -18.64 5.78 -2.49
CA GLY A 291 -19.91 5.08 -2.54
C GLY A 291 -19.80 3.84 -3.39
N PHE A 292 -20.71 2.90 -3.17
CA PHE A 292 -20.85 1.75 -4.03
C PHE A 292 -22.28 1.28 -4.20
N ASN A 293 -22.53 0.66 -5.31
CA ASN A 293 -23.67 -0.17 -5.68
C ASN A 293 -23.15 -1.32 -6.57
N GLN A 294 -23.52 -1.37 -7.85
CA GLN A 294 -22.88 -2.25 -8.86
C GLN A 294 -21.49 -1.77 -9.29
N LYS A 295 -21.12 -0.53 -8.91
CA LYS A 295 -19.81 0.11 -9.18
C LYS A 295 -19.35 0.86 -7.96
N THR A 296 -18.04 0.96 -7.82
CA THR A 296 -17.42 1.80 -6.82
C THR A 296 -17.11 3.18 -7.39
N PHE A 297 -17.35 4.25 -6.63
CA PHE A 297 -17.13 5.62 -7.06
C PHE A 297 -16.69 6.52 -5.90
N TRP A 298 -15.75 7.41 -6.17
CA TRP A 298 -15.31 8.40 -5.22
C TRP A 298 -16.29 9.54 -5.09
N LEU A 299 -16.63 9.92 -3.86
CA LEU A 299 -17.40 11.12 -3.53
C LEU A 299 -16.48 12.30 -3.19
N THR A 300 -15.38 12.00 -2.48
CA THR A 300 -14.30 12.95 -2.20
C THR A 300 -12.95 12.26 -2.35
N GLY A 301 -11.92 13.01 -2.70
CA GLY A 301 -10.54 12.59 -2.42
C GLY A 301 -10.21 12.70 -0.94
N TYR A 302 -8.97 12.38 -0.57
CA TYR A 302 -8.48 12.55 0.80
C TYR A 302 -8.44 14.03 1.20
N THR A 303 -9.21 14.38 2.23
CA THR A 303 -9.36 15.74 2.72
C THR A 303 -9.50 15.79 4.24
N ASN A 304 -9.24 16.95 4.83
CA ASN A 304 -9.61 17.29 6.21
C ASN A 304 -10.78 18.30 6.28
N ASP A 305 -11.36 18.65 5.13
CA ASP A 305 -12.55 19.50 5.06
C ASP A 305 -13.82 18.68 5.28
N TRP A 306 -14.31 18.67 6.52
CA TRP A 306 -15.54 17.95 6.86
C TRP A 306 -16.81 18.54 6.20
N ASN A 307 -16.83 19.84 5.86
CA ASN A 307 -17.96 20.49 5.16
C ASN A 307 -18.06 19.95 3.73
N GLY A 308 -16.92 19.86 3.04
CA GLY A 308 -16.83 19.26 1.71
C GLY A 308 -17.27 17.80 1.71
N VAL A 309 -16.83 17.01 2.72
CA VAL A 309 -17.28 15.63 2.92
C VAL A 309 -18.80 15.57 3.10
N ALA A 310 -19.38 16.40 3.99
CA ALA A 310 -20.80 16.42 4.25
C ALA A 310 -21.62 16.74 2.99
N ALA A 311 -21.19 17.73 2.23
CA ALA A 311 -21.85 18.12 0.98
C ALA A 311 -21.76 17.01 -0.09
N ALA A 312 -20.64 16.31 -0.17
CA ALA A 312 -20.47 15.22 -1.12
C ALA A 312 -21.39 14.02 -0.82
N VAL A 313 -21.46 13.63 0.46
CA VAL A 313 -22.34 12.54 0.93
C VAL A 313 -23.82 12.81 0.64
N ASP A 314 -24.25 14.08 0.69
CA ASP A 314 -25.65 14.45 0.45
C ASP A 314 -26.09 14.33 -1.01
N ARG A 315 -25.17 14.41 -1.97
CA ARG A 315 -25.51 14.46 -3.42
C ARG A 315 -25.95 13.12 -3.98
N VAL A 316 -25.57 11.99 -3.37
CA VAL A 316 -25.79 10.67 -3.94
C VAL A 316 -27.15 10.13 -3.57
N LYS A 317 -27.81 9.50 -4.53
CA LYS A 317 -29.08 8.80 -4.36
C LYS A 317 -28.85 7.29 -4.48
N PRO A 318 -29.59 6.47 -3.69
CA PRO A 318 -29.48 5.02 -3.78
C PRO A 318 -30.06 4.52 -5.09
N ILE A 319 -29.36 3.59 -5.73
CA ILE A 319 -29.76 2.96 -6.98
C ILE A 319 -28.99 1.66 -7.20
N GLY A 320 -29.66 0.65 -7.73
CA GLY A 320 -29.06 -0.59 -8.21
C GLY A 320 -28.79 -1.62 -7.12
N GLU A 321 -28.09 -2.67 -7.52
CA GLU A 321 -27.75 -3.84 -6.71
C GLU A 321 -26.49 -3.59 -5.87
N THR A 322 -26.18 -4.51 -4.95
CA THR A 322 -25.06 -4.42 -4.02
C THR A 322 -23.91 -5.35 -4.45
N HIS A 323 -22.81 -4.80 -4.96
CA HIS A 323 -21.57 -5.53 -5.24
C HIS A 323 -20.55 -5.25 -4.12
N LEU A 324 -20.83 -5.76 -2.93
CA LEU A 324 -20.09 -5.47 -1.71
C LEU A 324 -18.64 -5.95 -1.79
N TYR A 325 -18.43 -7.21 -2.19
CA TYR A 325 -17.08 -7.80 -2.18
C TYR A 325 -16.18 -7.16 -3.22
N ASP A 326 -16.72 -6.90 -4.42
CA ASP A 326 -15.99 -6.19 -5.48
C ASP A 326 -15.55 -4.81 -4.99
N SER A 327 -16.46 -4.07 -4.37
CA SER A 327 -16.21 -2.70 -3.91
C SER A 327 -15.20 -2.63 -2.77
N VAL A 328 -15.23 -3.58 -1.84
CA VAL A 328 -14.22 -3.64 -0.78
C VAL A 328 -12.85 -3.99 -1.35
N VAL A 329 -12.76 -4.94 -2.29
CA VAL A 329 -11.49 -5.30 -2.94
C VAL A 329 -10.92 -4.12 -3.73
N GLU A 330 -11.76 -3.42 -4.51
CA GLU A 330 -11.35 -2.22 -5.25
C GLU A 330 -10.86 -1.12 -4.32
N MET A 331 -11.57 -0.84 -3.22
CA MET A 331 -11.13 0.18 -2.25
C MET A 331 -9.84 -0.20 -1.55
N LEU A 332 -9.66 -1.45 -1.18
CA LEU A 332 -8.39 -1.92 -0.61
C LEU A 332 -7.24 -1.74 -1.59
N TYR A 333 -7.46 -1.96 -2.88
CA TYR A 333 -6.47 -1.70 -3.91
C TYR A 333 -6.14 -0.21 -4.05
N GLU A 334 -7.16 0.65 -4.09
CA GLU A 334 -6.99 2.09 -4.25
C GLU A 334 -6.32 2.76 -3.03
N ILE A 335 -6.68 2.33 -1.82
CA ILE A 335 -6.11 2.83 -0.56
C ILE A 335 -4.59 2.65 -0.52
N GLN A 336 -4.08 1.51 -0.97
CA GLN A 336 -2.65 1.20 -0.96
C GLN A 336 -1.80 2.08 -1.88
N LYS A 337 -2.43 2.82 -2.81
CA LYS A 337 -1.72 3.78 -3.67
C LYS A 337 -1.27 5.04 -2.93
N THR A 338 -1.84 5.30 -1.77
CA THR A 338 -1.49 6.44 -0.92
C THR A 338 -0.52 5.97 0.17
N PRO A 339 0.60 6.63 0.41
CA PRO A 339 1.50 6.25 1.51
C PRO A 339 0.89 6.57 2.88
N GLY A 340 1.34 5.87 3.92
CA GLY A 340 0.94 6.11 5.31
C GLY A 340 0.03 5.05 5.90
N ARG A 341 -0.51 5.32 7.08
CA ARG A 341 -1.45 4.44 7.78
C ARG A 341 -2.84 4.55 7.17
N HIS A 342 -3.50 3.41 7.01
CA HIS A 342 -4.81 3.34 6.40
C HIS A 342 -5.81 2.59 7.26
N ALA A 343 -7.10 2.89 7.05
CA ALA A 343 -8.22 2.08 7.50
C ALA A 343 -9.38 2.21 6.51
N LEU A 344 -10.12 1.13 6.34
CA LEU A 344 -11.34 1.10 5.56
C LEU A 344 -12.54 0.86 6.48
N VAL A 345 -13.48 1.80 6.51
CA VAL A 345 -14.75 1.67 7.22
C VAL A 345 -15.84 1.43 6.19
N VAL A 346 -16.53 0.29 6.29
CA VAL A 346 -17.56 -0.12 5.32
C VAL A 346 -18.93 -0.06 5.98
N LEU A 347 -19.79 0.77 5.45
CA LEU A 347 -21.16 0.92 5.92
C LEU A 347 -22.13 0.32 4.92
N THR A 348 -22.84 -0.76 5.31
CA THR A 348 -23.68 -1.57 4.44
C THR A 348 -24.79 -2.27 5.24
N ASP A 349 -25.80 -2.81 4.57
CA ASP A 349 -26.71 -3.79 5.14
C ASP A 349 -26.15 -5.22 5.15
N GLY A 350 -24.96 -5.42 4.53
CA GLY A 350 -24.18 -6.66 4.61
C GLY A 350 -24.57 -7.73 3.59
N VAL A 351 -25.44 -7.43 2.63
CA VAL A 351 -25.89 -8.40 1.61
C VAL A 351 -25.15 -8.15 0.29
N ASP A 352 -24.37 -9.12 -0.14
CA ASP A 352 -23.78 -9.11 -1.48
C ASP A 352 -24.74 -9.77 -2.49
N GLN A 353 -24.93 -9.14 -3.66
CA GLN A 353 -25.90 -9.60 -4.66
C GLN A 353 -25.28 -9.99 -5.99
N GLY A 354 -24.16 -9.38 -6.39
CA GLY A 354 -23.66 -9.55 -7.74
C GLY A 354 -22.16 -9.44 -7.94
N SER A 355 -21.36 -9.48 -6.85
CA SER A 355 -19.92 -9.41 -6.96
C SER A 355 -19.31 -10.57 -7.76
N LYS A 356 -18.25 -10.27 -8.51
CA LYS A 356 -17.39 -11.26 -9.18
C LYS A 356 -16.54 -12.01 -8.17
N PHE A 357 -16.05 -11.29 -7.15
CA PHE A 357 -15.33 -11.87 -6.03
C PHE A 357 -16.31 -12.52 -5.07
N ASN A 358 -15.93 -13.65 -4.51
CA ASN A 358 -16.62 -14.24 -3.37
C ASN A 358 -15.96 -13.81 -2.06
N LEU A 359 -16.53 -14.25 -0.95
CA LEU A 359 -16.00 -13.90 0.37
C LEU A 359 -14.56 -14.37 0.62
N ASP A 360 -14.18 -15.55 0.11
CA ASP A 360 -12.82 -16.08 0.31
C ASP A 360 -11.79 -15.27 -0.48
N HIS A 361 -12.16 -14.79 -1.68
CA HIS A 361 -11.35 -13.84 -2.45
C HIS A 361 -11.20 -12.51 -1.71
N LEU A 362 -12.29 -11.97 -1.14
CA LEU A 362 -12.24 -10.76 -0.33
C LEU A 362 -11.33 -10.91 0.89
N ILE A 363 -11.50 -12.00 1.66
CA ILE A 363 -10.67 -12.27 2.85
C ILE A 363 -9.20 -12.37 2.45
N HIS A 364 -8.89 -13.10 1.38
CA HIS A 364 -7.54 -13.23 0.87
C HIS A 364 -6.94 -11.86 0.55
N TYR A 365 -7.67 -11.02 -0.20
CA TYR A 365 -7.15 -9.72 -0.59
C TYR A 365 -7.06 -8.74 0.58
N ALA A 366 -7.99 -8.77 1.53
CA ALA A 366 -7.93 -7.97 2.75
C ALA A 366 -6.68 -8.29 3.59
N ARG A 367 -6.33 -9.56 3.68
CA ARG A 367 -5.08 -10.03 4.31
C ARG A 367 -3.85 -9.55 3.55
N TYR A 368 -3.88 -9.64 2.21
CA TYR A 368 -2.79 -9.20 1.34
C TYR A 368 -2.57 -7.69 1.42
N ALA A 369 -3.64 -6.93 1.48
CA ALA A 369 -3.60 -5.47 1.59
C ALA A 369 -3.07 -4.98 2.94
N GLY A 370 -3.23 -5.77 4.01
CA GLY A 370 -2.78 -5.39 5.36
C GLY A 370 -3.49 -4.16 5.94
N VAL A 371 -4.63 -3.76 5.37
CA VAL A 371 -5.41 -2.60 5.79
C VAL A 371 -6.52 -3.04 6.74
N PRO A 372 -6.65 -2.48 7.96
CA PRO A 372 -7.75 -2.77 8.86
C PRO A 372 -9.10 -2.41 8.23
N VAL A 373 -10.01 -3.39 8.18
CA VAL A 373 -11.36 -3.23 7.61
C VAL A 373 -12.39 -3.29 8.74
N TYR A 374 -13.14 -2.21 8.90
CA TYR A 374 -14.18 -2.04 9.92
C TYR A 374 -15.59 -2.14 9.29
N PRO A 375 -16.20 -3.32 9.18
CA PRO A 375 -17.57 -3.43 8.73
C PRO A 375 -18.54 -2.93 9.80
N VAL A 376 -19.42 -2.00 9.41
CA VAL A 376 -20.52 -1.49 10.22
C VAL A 376 -21.81 -1.90 9.52
N VAL A 377 -22.47 -2.92 10.05
CA VAL A 377 -23.62 -3.57 9.42
C VAL A 377 -24.92 -3.22 10.12
N LYS A 378 -25.90 -2.75 9.37
CA LYS A 378 -27.22 -2.46 9.91
C LYS A 378 -28.11 -3.71 10.00
N ASN A 379 -28.72 -3.91 11.17
CA ASN A 379 -29.40 -5.15 11.52
C ASN A 379 -30.82 -5.31 10.93
N LYS A 380 -31.42 -4.30 10.29
CA LYS A 380 -32.81 -4.36 9.84
C LYS A 380 -33.05 -5.44 8.76
N THR A 381 -32.16 -5.53 7.82
CA THR A 381 -32.16 -6.57 6.78
C THR A 381 -31.71 -7.92 7.35
N LEU A 382 -30.69 -7.91 8.23
CA LEU A 382 -30.25 -9.10 8.97
C LEU A 382 -31.36 -9.72 9.82
N SER A 383 -32.27 -8.94 10.45
CA SER A 383 -33.36 -9.48 11.25
C SER A 383 -34.37 -10.26 10.39
N ARG A 384 -34.63 -9.82 9.16
CA ARG A 384 -35.49 -10.54 8.20
C ARG A 384 -34.85 -11.84 7.72
N TRP A 385 -33.52 -11.79 7.41
CA TRP A 385 -32.74 -12.95 7.00
C TRP A 385 -32.31 -13.85 8.18
N MET A 386 -32.18 -13.29 9.39
CA MET A 386 -31.92 -14.09 10.60
C MET A 386 -33.06 -15.02 10.94
N LYS A 387 -34.32 -14.67 10.64
CA LYS A 387 -35.49 -15.58 10.78
C LYS A 387 -35.38 -16.78 9.85
N LEU A 388 -34.62 -16.65 8.72
CA LEU A 388 -34.34 -17.71 7.76
C LEU A 388 -32.98 -18.40 8.01
N GLY A 389 -32.24 -18.03 9.07
CA GLY A 389 -30.92 -18.59 9.37
C GLY A 389 -29.77 -18.05 8.55
N VAL A 390 -30.02 -17.32 7.46
CA VAL A 390 -29.02 -16.81 6.49
C VAL A 390 -28.25 -15.59 7.04
N GLY A 391 -28.91 -14.71 7.80
CA GLY A 391 -28.33 -13.49 8.31
C GLY A 391 -27.20 -13.69 9.33
N LYS A 392 -27.26 -14.77 10.13
CA LYS A 392 -26.18 -15.12 11.08
C LYS A 392 -24.91 -15.55 10.34
N LEU A 393 -25.05 -16.19 9.18
CA LEU A 393 -23.94 -16.66 8.39
C LEU A 393 -23.20 -15.48 7.73
N GLN A 394 -23.92 -14.50 7.18
CA GLN A 394 -23.33 -13.31 6.57
C GLN A 394 -22.66 -12.38 7.60
N ALA A 395 -23.30 -12.18 8.75
CA ALA A 395 -22.70 -11.45 9.86
C ALA A 395 -21.34 -12.07 10.27
N ARG A 396 -21.28 -13.39 10.42
CA ARG A 396 -20.04 -14.12 10.70
C ARG A 396 -18.99 -13.99 9.58
N ARG A 397 -19.42 -13.84 8.34
CA ARG A 397 -18.52 -13.70 7.19
C ARG A 397 -17.78 -12.37 7.24
N LEU A 398 -18.48 -11.26 7.43
CA LEU A 398 -17.85 -9.93 7.53
C LEU A 398 -17.06 -9.74 8.84
N SER A 399 -17.47 -10.39 9.96
CA SER A 399 -16.66 -10.39 11.18
C SER A 399 -15.28 -11.01 10.94
N ARG A 400 -15.21 -12.06 10.09
CA ARG A 400 -13.93 -12.69 9.74
C ARG A 400 -13.00 -11.73 8.98
N VAL A 401 -13.53 -10.89 8.08
CA VAL A 401 -12.71 -9.86 7.38
C VAL A 401 -12.11 -8.89 8.41
N ALA A 402 -12.92 -8.40 9.36
CA ALA A 402 -12.44 -7.51 10.42
C ALA A 402 -11.38 -8.19 11.30
N GLU A 403 -11.66 -9.39 11.80
CA GLU A 403 -10.75 -10.14 12.66
C GLU A 403 -9.41 -10.45 11.98
N ASP A 404 -9.45 -10.85 10.70
CA ASP A 404 -8.25 -11.19 9.94
C ASP A 404 -7.36 -9.97 9.64
N THR A 405 -7.96 -8.76 9.62
CA THR A 405 -7.26 -7.48 9.42
C THR A 405 -6.97 -6.71 10.71
N GLY A 406 -7.29 -7.28 11.88
CA GLY A 406 -7.04 -6.65 13.19
C GLY A 406 -8.01 -5.54 13.56
N ALA A 407 -9.19 -5.50 12.92
CA ALA A 407 -10.23 -4.52 13.16
C ALA A 407 -11.43 -5.09 13.94
N THR A 408 -12.42 -4.24 14.20
CA THR A 408 -13.66 -4.60 14.89
C THR A 408 -14.83 -4.60 13.92
N TYR A 409 -15.67 -5.63 14.04
CA TYR A 409 -16.96 -5.71 13.37
C TYR A 409 -18.06 -5.13 14.25
N PHE A 410 -18.95 -4.31 13.68
CA PHE A 410 -20.07 -3.69 14.40
C PHE A 410 -21.41 -4.08 13.77
N ILE A 411 -22.34 -4.45 14.62
CA ILE A 411 -23.77 -4.58 14.25
C ILE A 411 -24.50 -3.45 14.94
N ILE A 412 -25.25 -2.66 14.18
CA ILE A 412 -26.12 -1.60 14.70
C ILE A 412 -27.58 -1.98 14.53
N GLN A 413 -28.37 -1.76 15.56
CA GLN A 413 -29.82 -2.01 15.56
C GLN A 413 -30.62 -0.72 15.35
N SER A 414 -30.04 0.39 15.78
CA SER A 414 -30.65 1.71 15.68
C SER A 414 -29.63 2.75 15.20
N GLU A 415 -30.17 3.79 14.64
CA GLU A 415 -29.43 4.96 14.15
C GLU A 415 -28.66 5.69 15.25
N ARG A 416 -29.18 5.63 16.48
CA ARG A 416 -28.56 6.25 17.67
C ARG A 416 -27.22 5.61 18.02
N GLU A 417 -27.00 4.38 17.62
CA GLU A 417 -25.77 3.64 17.88
C GLU A 417 -24.62 4.03 16.95
N LEU A 418 -24.94 4.53 15.74
CA LEU A 418 -23.92 4.87 14.72
C LEU A 418 -22.87 5.85 15.23
N GLY A 419 -23.29 6.92 15.91
CA GLY A 419 -22.34 7.89 16.47
C GLY A 419 -21.39 7.28 17.48
N GLY A 420 -21.88 6.39 18.35
CA GLY A 420 -21.08 5.66 19.31
C GLY A 420 -20.12 4.66 18.65
N VAL A 421 -20.53 4.00 17.58
CA VAL A 421 -19.69 3.09 16.80
C VAL A 421 -18.54 3.85 16.16
N TYR A 422 -18.81 4.96 15.50
CA TYR A 422 -17.77 5.77 14.87
C TYR A 422 -16.77 6.38 15.85
N THR A 423 -17.25 6.80 17.02
CA THR A 423 -16.38 7.26 18.11
C THR A 423 -15.45 6.13 18.58
N ARG A 424 -15.96 4.89 18.69
CA ARG A 424 -15.14 3.73 19.04
C ARG A 424 -14.09 3.42 17.98
N ILE A 425 -14.46 3.44 16.69
CA ILE A 425 -13.51 3.23 15.58
C ILE A 425 -12.43 4.31 15.60
N ALA A 426 -12.80 5.58 15.72
CA ALA A 426 -11.85 6.68 15.78
C ALA A 426 -10.89 6.55 16.97
N ASN A 427 -11.38 6.17 18.15
CA ASN A 427 -10.56 5.95 19.32
C ASN A 427 -9.63 4.74 19.15
N GLU A 428 -10.12 3.62 18.62
CA GLU A 428 -9.32 2.43 18.34
C GLU A 428 -8.18 2.76 17.37
N LEU A 429 -8.47 3.44 16.27
CA LEU A 429 -7.47 3.85 15.29
C LEU A 429 -6.41 4.80 15.87
N ARG A 430 -6.79 5.68 16.81
CA ARG A 430 -5.86 6.60 17.48
C ARG A 430 -4.97 5.93 18.52
N GLN A 431 -5.47 4.86 19.15
CA GLN A 431 -4.81 4.13 20.23
C GLN A 431 -4.04 2.91 19.73
N GLN A 432 -4.00 2.69 18.43
CA GLN A 432 -3.18 1.64 17.83
C GLN A 432 -1.69 1.92 18.05
N TYR A 433 -0.93 0.84 18.07
CA TYR A 433 0.53 0.84 17.94
C TYR A 433 0.90 0.10 16.66
N GLN A 434 2.06 0.37 16.13
CA GLN A 434 2.68 -0.41 15.05
C GLN A 434 3.81 -1.22 15.67
N ILE A 435 3.67 -2.54 15.63
CA ILE A 435 4.77 -3.46 15.96
C ILE A 435 5.67 -3.55 14.73
N VAL A 436 6.95 -3.37 14.93
CA VAL A 436 7.98 -3.52 13.90
C VAL A 436 8.81 -4.75 14.22
N PHE A 437 8.97 -5.62 13.24
CA PHE A 437 9.76 -6.84 13.37
C PHE A 437 10.29 -7.29 12.00
N HIS A 438 11.30 -8.16 12.01
CA HIS A 438 11.81 -8.78 10.79
C HIS A 438 11.12 -10.11 10.50
N SER A 439 10.63 -10.25 9.25
CA SER A 439 10.15 -11.52 8.74
C SER A 439 11.31 -12.29 8.10
N GLU A 440 11.54 -13.51 8.55
CA GLU A 440 12.51 -14.43 7.93
C GLU A 440 11.84 -15.26 6.83
N SER A 441 11.05 -14.66 5.95
CA SER A 441 10.40 -15.38 4.87
C SER A 441 11.21 -15.29 3.59
N ASP A 442 11.64 -16.44 3.09
CA ASP A 442 12.31 -16.58 1.79
C ASP A 442 11.32 -16.68 0.63
N ILE A 443 10.02 -16.78 0.92
CA ILE A 443 8.99 -17.01 -0.09
C ILE A 443 8.04 -15.79 -0.12
N PRO A 444 8.19 -14.90 -1.11
CA PRO A 444 7.25 -13.81 -1.32
C PRO A 444 5.82 -14.33 -1.52
N ASP A 445 4.84 -13.53 -1.11
CA ASP A 445 3.40 -13.84 -1.29
C ASP A 445 2.90 -15.12 -0.58
N GLN A 446 3.66 -15.70 0.37
CA GLN A 446 3.19 -16.78 1.21
C GLN A 446 2.59 -16.25 2.51
N TRP A 447 1.35 -16.62 2.80
CA TRP A 447 0.68 -16.27 4.05
C TRP A 447 1.42 -16.78 5.27
N ARG A 448 1.69 -15.90 6.22
CA ARG A 448 2.28 -16.21 7.51
C ARG A 448 1.29 -15.88 8.62
N SER A 449 1.02 -16.84 9.50
CA SER A 449 0.16 -16.60 10.66
C SER A 449 0.87 -15.71 11.67
N LEU A 450 0.12 -14.77 12.25
CA LEU A 450 0.63 -13.84 13.26
C LEU A 450 -0.22 -13.92 14.52
N ARG A 451 0.43 -13.88 15.68
CA ARG A 451 -0.24 -13.78 16.97
C ARG A 451 0.54 -12.86 17.89
N VAL A 452 -0.15 -11.90 18.45
CA VAL A 452 0.41 -10.98 19.45
C VAL A 452 -0.25 -11.26 20.79
N GLU A 453 0.53 -11.54 21.81
CA GLU A 453 0.07 -11.83 23.16
C GLU A 453 0.58 -10.77 24.14
N SER A 454 -0.25 -10.44 25.14
CA SER A 454 0.12 -9.53 26.22
C SER A 454 0.53 -10.32 27.46
N LYS A 455 1.74 -10.10 27.95
CA LYS A 455 2.20 -10.64 29.24
C LYS A 455 1.42 -10.04 30.44
N ALA A 456 0.89 -8.82 30.26
CA ALA A 456 0.06 -8.13 31.24
C ALA A 456 -1.43 -8.56 31.21
N GLY A 457 -1.80 -9.51 30.34
CA GLY A 457 -3.16 -10.03 30.24
C GLY A 457 -4.16 -9.11 29.49
N HIS A 458 -3.68 -8.10 28.77
CA HIS A 458 -4.55 -7.28 27.92
C HIS A 458 -5.12 -8.11 26.76
N ASN A 459 -6.39 -7.89 26.45
CA ASN A 459 -6.99 -8.45 25.25
C ASN A 459 -6.55 -7.61 24.05
N LEU A 460 -5.67 -8.17 23.21
CA LEU A 460 -5.11 -7.48 22.07
C LEU A 460 -5.85 -7.81 20.77
N ARG A 461 -5.89 -6.84 19.86
CA ARG A 461 -6.29 -7.01 18.47
C ARG A 461 -5.11 -6.74 17.58
N SER A 462 -4.86 -7.67 16.68
CA SER A 462 -3.87 -7.57 15.60
C SER A 462 -4.36 -8.37 14.40
N PRO A 463 -3.86 -8.14 13.19
CA PRO A 463 -4.08 -9.04 12.07
C PRO A 463 -3.69 -10.46 12.43
N ARG A 464 -4.42 -11.45 11.91
CA ARG A 464 -4.13 -12.88 12.13
C ARG A 464 -2.94 -13.39 11.33
N GLY A 465 -2.37 -12.57 10.50
CA GLY A 465 -1.21 -12.88 9.67
C GLY A 465 -0.97 -11.80 8.63
N TYR A 466 0.00 -12.04 7.78
CA TYR A 466 0.45 -11.11 6.75
C TYR A 466 1.06 -11.84 5.56
N PHE A 467 1.29 -11.13 4.46
CA PHE A 467 2.12 -11.53 3.33
C PHE A 467 3.40 -10.70 3.37
N PRO A 468 4.59 -11.32 3.43
CA PRO A 468 5.88 -10.64 3.47
C PRO A 468 6.21 -9.83 2.24
#